data_2ec2876ea68c77d9fe73d499803e3b99
#
_entry.id   2ec2876ea68c77d9fe73d499803e3b99
#
_cell.length_a   1.000
_cell.length_b   1.000
_cell.length_c   1.000
_cell.angle_alpha   90.00
_cell.angle_beta   90.00
_cell.angle_gamma   90.00
#
_symmetry.space_group_name_H-M   'P 1'
#
loop_
_entity.id
_entity.type
_entity.pdbx_description
1 polymer ?
#
loop_
_entity_poly.entity_id
_entity_poly.type
_entity_poly.pdbx_seq_one_letter_code
_entity_poly.pdbx_strand_id
1 'polypeptide(L)'
;LLFLIPKLIFSLELNLVCTNNNALTNEVDVKDVFLLLNTENKRIDLGGLSFEADNILVTKSNISWVSKEIELYPESNGSVSGILGRYSGDLVLNFKREDSHKTNSLIFNCRKFAFKDRKF
;
A
#
# COMPACT_ATOMS: atom_id res chain seq x y z
N LEU A 1 -12.59 -26.64 29.53
CA LEU A 1 -11.42 -26.80 28.76
C LEU A 1 -11.22 -25.67 27.81
N LEU A 2 -10.30 -24.87 28.18
CA LEU A 2 -10.03 -23.71 27.41
C LEU A 2 -9.17 -24.02 26.24
N PHE A 3 -9.81 -24.04 25.14
CA PHE A 3 -9.05 -24.00 23.93
C PHE A 3 -8.58 -22.59 23.74
N LEU A 4 -7.43 -22.36 24.22
CA LEU A 4 -6.66 -21.28 23.66
C LEU A 4 -6.41 -21.63 22.22
N ILE A 5 -7.37 -21.32 21.41
CA ILE A 5 -7.10 -21.18 20.02
C ILE A 5 -6.12 -20.03 19.95
N PRO A 6 -4.85 -20.28 19.64
CA PRO A 6 -3.98 -19.18 19.41
C PRO A 6 -4.65 -18.39 18.30
N LYS A 7 -4.99 -17.18 18.57
CA LYS A 7 -5.33 -16.27 17.51
C LYS A 7 -4.17 -16.32 16.57
N LEU A 8 -4.37 -17.00 15.48
CA LEU A 8 -3.45 -16.92 14.39
C LEU A 8 -3.44 -15.47 13.95
N ILE A 9 -2.62 -14.71 14.61
CA ILE A 9 -2.30 -13.40 14.14
C ILE A 9 -1.44 -13.63 12.92
N PHE A 10 -2.07 -13.63 11.77
CA PHE A 10 -1.34 -13.64 10.53
C PHE A 10 -0.69 -12.27 10.40
N SER A 11 0.52 -12.16 10.95
CA SER A 11 1.34 -11.03 10.59
C SER A 11 1.81 -11.26 9.16
N LEU A 12 1.31 -10.44 8.28
CA LEU A 12 1.69 -10.49 6.89
C LEU A 12 2.68 -9.37 6.64
N GLU A 13 3.83 -9.72 6.12
CA GLU A 13 4.83 -8.76 5.71
C GLU A 13 5.08 -8.94 4.22
N LEU A 14 4.76 -7.90 3.45
CA LEU A 14 4.89 -7.93 2.01
C LEU A 14 5.92 -6.91 1.54
N ASN A 15 6.79 -7.36 0.65
CA ASN A 15 7.76 -6.52 -0.04
C ASN A 15 7.45 -6.63 -1.52
N LEU A 16 6.95 -5.54 -2.09
CA LEU A 16 6.48 -5.52 -3.46
C LEU A 16 7.15 -4.41 -4.26
N VAL A 17 7.26 -4.65 -5.56
CA VAL A 17 7.63 -3.63 -6.53
C VAL A 17 6.40 -3.35 -7.36
N CYS A 18 5.99 -2.10 -7.40
CA CYS A 18 4.77 -1.68 -8.09
C CYS A 18 5.11 -0.75 -9.24
N THR A 19 4.60 -1.10 -10.41
CA THR A 19 4.81 -0.32 -11.63
C THR A 19 3.51 0.41 -11.97
N ASN A 20 3.62 1.71 -12.25
CA ASN A 20 2.47 2.52 -12.59
C ASN A 20 2.01 2.22 -14.00
N ASN A 21 0.75 1.79 -14.14
CA ASN A 21 0.18 1.47 -15.44
C ASN A 21 -0.39 2.68 -16.17
N ASN A 22 -0.36 3.85 -15.59
CA ASN A 22 -0.80 5.08 -16.25
C ASN A 22 0.24 5.62 -17.23
N ALA A 23 1.03 4.73 -17.79
CA ALA A 23 2.05 5.05 -18.78
C ALA A 23 1.48 5.53 -20.13
N LEU A 24 0.18 5.83 -20.18
CA LEU A 24 -0.44 6.40 -21.38
C LEU A 24 -0.07 7.84 -21.62
N THR A 25 0.49 8.50 -20.62
CA THR A 25 1.08 9.81 -20.82
C THR A 25 2.57 9.64 -20.82
N ASN A 26 3.17 9.81 -21.95
CA ASN A 26 4.62 9.72 -22.16
C ASN A 26 5.44 10.70 -21.33
N GLU A 27 4.80 11.41 -20.44
CA GLU A 27 5.43 12.48 -19.67
C GLU A 27 5.92 12.04 -18.30
N VAL A 28 5.54 10.84 -17.87
CA VAL A 28 5.93 10.34 -16.56
C VAL A 28 6.87 9.19 -16.76
N ASP A 29 8.11 9.36 -16.32
CA ASP A 29 9.00 8.22 -16.14
C ASP A 29 8.31 7.22 -15.26
N VAL A 30 7.98 6.08 -15.83
CA VAL A 30 7.40 4.97 -15.08
C VAL A 30 8.49 4.44 -14.18
N LYS A 31 8.53 4.93 -12.97
CA LYS A 31 9.46 4.43 -11.98
C LYS A 31 8.77 3.37 -11.15
N ASP A 32 9.47 2.30 -10.93
CA ASP A 32 9.01 1.29 -10.00
C ASP A 32 9.00 1.90 -8.60
N VAL A 33 7.93 1.63 -7.88
CA VAL A 33 7.75 2.10 -6.52
C VAL A 33 7.76 0.90 -5.60
N PHE A 34 8.53 0.95 -4.53
CA PHE A 34 8.54 -0.12 -3.53
C PHE A 34 7.39 0.06 -2.57
N LEU A 35 6.67 -1.01 -2.33
CA LEU A 35 5.61 -1.06 -1.32
C LEU A 35 6.01 -2.08 -0.27
N LEU A 36 6.18 -1.61 0.96
CA LEU A 36 6.41 -2.45 2.11
C LEU A 36 5.17 -2.35 2.99
N LEU A 37 4.59 -3.49 3.31
CA LEU A 37 3.37 -3.53 4.11
C LEU A 37 3.54 -4.54 5.23
N ASN A 38 3.33 -4.09 6.46
CA ASN A 38 3.39 -4.92 7.65
C ASN A 38 2.08 -4.80 8.39
N THR A 39 1.32 -5.90 8.45
CA THR A 39 0.00 -5.88 9.07
C THR A 39 0.07 -5.90 10.59
N GLU A 40 1.15 -6.40 11.17
CA GLU A 40 1.28 -6.47 12.61
C GLU A 40 1.37 -5.09 13.25
N ASN A 41 2.22 -4.23 12.71
CA ASN A 41 2.36 -2.86 13.23
C ASN A 41 1.62 -1.84 12.39
N LYS A 42 0.85 -2.29 11.41
CA LYS A 42 0.06 -1.44 10.51
C LYS A 42 0.90 -0.41 9.75
N ARG A 43 2.13 -0.78 9.45
CA ARG A 43 3.05 0.13 8.80
C ARG A 43 3.04 -0.07 7.30
N ILE A 44 3.02 1.04 6.60
CA ILE A 44 3.06 1.06 5.14
C ILE A 44 4.16 2.01 4.70
N ASP A 45 5.07 1.53 3.88
CA ASP A 45 6.07 2.34 3.21
C ASP A 45 5.81 2.28 1.71
N LEU A 46 5.56 3.41 1.12
CA LEU A 46 5.22 3.51 -0.29
C LEU A 46 6.10 4.57 -0.94
N GLY A 47 7.08 4.15 -1.72
CA GLY A 47 7.94 5.06 -2.46
C GLY A 47 8.68 6.06 -1.60
N GLY A 48 9.09 5.68 -0.41
CA GLY A 48 9.76 6.57 0.53
C GLY A 48 8.83 7.29 1.51
N LEU A 49 7.52 7.22 1.30
CA LEU A 49 6.55 7.74 2.24
C LEU A 49 6.18 6.65 3.23
N SER A 50 6.44 6.88 4.50
CA SER A 50 6.17 5.92 5.56
C SER A 50 5.04 6.44 6.44
N PHE A 51 4.04 5.61 6.67
CA PHE A 51 2.91 6.00 7.51
C PHE A 51 2.29 4.78 8.17
N GLU A 52 1.48 5.03 9.18
CA GLU A 52 0.73 4.01 9.88
C GLU A 52 -0.71 4.02 9.41
N ALA A 53 -1.23 2.84 9.05
CA ALA A 53 -2.63 2.73 8.66
C ALA A 53 -3.52 2.70 9.89
N ASP A 54 -4.68 3.34 9.81
CA ASP A 54 -5.69 3.26 10.86
C ASP A 54 -6.32 1.88 10.88
N ASN A 55 -6.47 1.29 9.70
CA ASN A 55 -7.07 -0.01 9.56
C ASN A 55 -6.48 -0.75 8.37
N ILE A 56 -6.16 -2.03 8.55
CA ILE A 56 -5.74 -2.93 7.48
C ILE A 56 -6.63 -4.15 7.51
N LEU A 57 -7.28 -4.44 6.39
CA LEU A 57 -8.12 -5.61 6.24
C LEU A 57 -7.50 -6.58 5.24
N VAL A 58 -7.24 -7.80 5.70
CA VAL A 58 -6.69 -8.85 4.86
C VAL A 58 -7.77 -9.89 4.60
N THR A 59 -8.08 -10.11 3.34
CA THR A 59 -8.99 -11.18 2.91
C THR A 59 -8.22 -12.14 2.00
N LYS A 60 -8.90 -13.19 1.55
CA LYS A 60 -8.28 -14.13 0.61
C LYS A 60 -7.91 -13.47 -0.72
N SER A 61 -8.67 -12.49 -1.15
CA SER A 61 -8.52 -11.88 -2.46
C SER A 61 -7.89 -10.49 -2.44
N ASN A 62 -8.00 -9.79 -1.32
CA ASN A 62 -7.55 -8.40 -1.25
C ASN A 62 -6.88 -8.07 0.07
N ILE A 63 -6.01 -7.08 0.01
CA ILE A 63 -5.50 -6.39 1.19
C ILE A 63 -5.86 -4.93 1.00
N SER A 64 -6.59 -4.37 1.96
CA SER A 64 -6.99 -2.97 1.88
C SER A 64 -6.61 -2.23 3.15
N TRP A 65 -6.37 -0.95 3.01
CA TRP A 65 -6.03 -0.10 4.15
C TRP A 65 -6.56 1.30 3.97
N VAL A 66 -6.69 1.99 5.09
CA VAL A 66 -7.05 3.40 5.14
C VAL A 66 -6.14 4.06 6.14
N SER A 67 -5.57 5.19 5.75
CA SER A 67 -4.80 6.06 6.64
C SER A 67 -5.38 7.46 6.55
N LYS A 68 -5.85 7.95 7.68
CA LYS A 68 -6.43 9.29 7.79
C LYS A 68 -5.39 10.23 8.37
N GLU A 69 -5.54 11.50 8.07
CA GLU A 69 -4.74 12.56 8.68
C GLU A 69 -3.23 12.37 8.50
N ILE A 70 -2.82 11.94 7.31
CA ILE A 70 -1.41 11.92 6.98
C ILE A 70 -0.99 13.21 6.32
N GLU A 71 0.24 13.61 6.57
CA GLU A 71 0.83 14.75 5.90
C GLU A 71 1.25 14.34 4.50
N LEU A 72 0.41 14.61 3.51
CA LEU A 72 0.68 14.28 2.11
C LEU A 72 1.66 15.26 1.47
N TYR A 73 1.56 16.52 1.88
CA TYR A 73 2.42 17.59 1.44
C TYR A 73 2.76 18.45 2.65
N PRO A 74 3.84 19.22 2.60
CA PRO A 74 4.12 20.17 3.67
C PRO A 74 2.90 21.04 3.96
N GLU A 75 2.46 21.06 5.20
CA GLU A 75 1.31 21.83 5.68
C GLU A 75 -0.05 21.38 5.13
N SER A 76 -0.13 20.21 4.48
CA SER A 76 -1.40 19.73 3.95
C SER A 76 -1.64 18.29 4.36
N ASN A 77 -2.67 18.07 5.17
CA ASN A 77 -3.09 16.75 5.58
C ASN A 77 -4.10 16.17 4.61
N GLY A 78 -4.19 14.88 4.60
CA GLY A 78 -5.15 14.18 3.78
C GLY A 78 -5.25 12.73 4.18
N SER A 79 -5.94 11.95 3.37
CA SER A 79 -6.09 10.52 3.58
C SER A 79 -5.58 9.74 2.37
N VAL A 80 -5.09 8.54 2.64
CA VAL A 80 -4.67 7.59 1.60
C VAL A 80 -5.37 6.28 1.88
N SER A 81 -5.97 5.71 0.86
CA SER A 81 -6.49 4.35 0.94
C SER A 81 -5.92 3.52 -0.20
N GLY A 82 -5.79 2.23 0.05
CA GLY A 82 -5.27 1.32 -0.95
C GLY A 82 -6.01 0.01 -0.95
N ILE A 83 -6.14 -0.57 -2.13
CA ILE A 83 -6.67 -1.92 -2.31
C ILE A 83 -5.71 -2.67 -3.21
N LEU A 84 -5.14 -3.75 -2.68
CA LEU A 84 -4.22 -4.61 -3.42
C LEU A 84 -4.88 -5.95 -3.67
N GLY A 85 -5.03 -6.32 -4.94
CA GLY A 85 -5.51 -7.64 -5.33
C GLY A 85 -4.40 -8.67 -5.15
N ARG A 86 -4.68 -9.71 -4.36
CA ARG A 86 -3.65 -10.71 -4.01
C ARG A 86 -3.32 -11.65 -5.16
N TYR A 87 -4.24 -11.80 -6.10
CA TYR A 87 -4.02 -12.65 -7.27
C TYR A 87 -3.58 -11.87 -8.49
N SER A 88 -4.19 -10.70 -8.70
CA SER A 88 -3.89 -9.88 -9.86
C SER A 88 -2.63 -9.03 -9.68
N GLY A 89 -2.31 -8.66 -8.45
CA GLY A 89 -1.26 -7.70 -8.18
C GLY A 89 -1.66 -6.25 -8.42
N ASP A 90 -2.91 -6.00 -8.79
CA ASP A 90 -3.35 -4.65 -9.05
C ASP A 90 -3.52 -3.87 -7.75
N LEU A 91 -2.93 -2.71 -7.69
CA LEU A 91 -3.01 -1.80 -6.55
C LEU A 91 -3.69 -0.52 -6.99
N VAL A 92 -4.78 -0.17 -6.32
CA VAL A 92 -5.45 1.10 -6.52
C VAL A 92 -5.23 1.95 -5.28
N LEU A 93 -4.61 3.10 -5.47
CA LEU A 93 -4.40 4.08 -4.40
C LEU A 93 -5.29 5.28 -4.62
N ASN A 94 -5.95 5.73 -3.56
CA ASN A 94 -6.76 6.92 -3.58
C ASN A 94 -6.22 7.91 -2.58
N PHE A 95 -5.92 9.11 -3.07
CA PHE A 95 -5.42 10.22 -2.26
C PHE A 95 -6.47 11.30 -2.21
N LYS A 96 -6.81 11.73 -1.01
CA LYS A 96 -7.75 12.82 -0.82
C LYS A 96 -7.15 13.85 0.12
N ARG A 97 -7.02 15.07 -0.37
CA ARG A 97 -6.58 16.19 0.46
C ARG A 97 -7.75 16.68 1.31
N GLU A 98 -7.46 17.08 2.52
CA GLU A 98 -8.48 17.55 3.45
C GLU A 98 -9.19 18.81 2.96
N ASP A 99 -8.47 19.65 2.23
CA ASP A 99 -8.98 20.92 1.73
C ASP A 99 -9.57 20.83 0.31
N SER A 100 -9.69 19.64 -0.24
CA SER A 100 -10.16 19.44 -1.60
C SER A 100 -11.24 18.37 -1.66
N HIS A 101 -12.22 18.56 -2.52
CA HIS A 101 -13.22 17.54 -2.79
C HIS A 101 -12.77 16.54 -3.85
N LYS A 102 -11.60 16.76 -4.44
CA LYS A 102 -11.09 15.88 -5.48
C LYS A 102 -10.29 14.73 -4.89
N THR A 103 -10.55 13.54 -5.39
CA THR A 103 -9.79 12.35 -5.08
C THR A 103 -8.90 12.02 -6.28
N ASN A 104 -7.62 11.85 -6.02
CA ASN A 104 -6.67 11.41 -7.04
C ASN A 104 -6.47 9.91 -6.89
N SER A 105 -6.57 9.19 -7.99
CA SER A 105 -6.38 7.74 -8.00
C SER A 105 -5.17 7.38 -8.84
N LEU A 106 -4.36 6.47 -8.31
CA LEU A 106 -3.22 5.90 -9.02
C LEU A 106 -3.40 4.40 -9.08
N ILE A 107 -3.07 3.82 -10.23
CA ILE A 107 -3.19 2.39 -10.45
C ILE A 107 -1.81 1.82 -10.74
N PHE A 108 -1.44 0.80 -9.99
CA PHE A 108 -0.16 0.11 -10.14
C PHE A 108 -0.40 -1.37 -10.36
N ASN A 109 0.57 -2.03 -10.94
CA ASN A 109 0.66 -3.49 -10.93
C ASN A 109 1.88 -3.88 -10.11
N CYS A 110 1.67 -4.72 -9.11
CA CYS A 110 2.69 -5.07 -8.13
C CYS A 110 3.11 -6.53 -8.28
N ARG A 111 4.38 -6.79 -8.03
CA ARG A 111 4.95 -8.13 -8.01
C ARG A 111 5.85 -8.27 -6.80
N LYS A 112 6.07 -9.48 -6.37
CA LYS A 112 6.94 -9.74 -5.24
C LYS A 112 8.38 -9.36 -5.55
N PHE A 113 9.02 -8.75 -4.57
CA PHE A 113 10.43 -8.45 -4.62
C PHE A 113 11.20 -9.56 -3.91
N ALA A 114 12.07 -10.25 -4.66
CA ALA A 114 12.84 -11.35 -4.11
C ALA A 114 14.23 -10.86 -3.71
N PHE A 115 14.48 -10.84 -2.40
CA PHE A 115 15.77 -10.39 -1.89
C PHE A 115 16.95 -11.26 -2.31
N LYS A 116 16.70 -12.52 -2.61
CA LYS A 116 17.78 -13.44 -3.03
C LYS A 116 18.37 -13.10 -4.39
N ASP A 117 17.74 -12.25 -5.16
CA ASP A 117 18.27 -11.78 -6.43
C ASP A 117 19.16 -10.56 -6.27
N ARG A 118 19.39 -10.18 -5.04
CA ARG A 118 20.20 -9.04 -4.70
C ARG A 118 21.66 -9.40 -4.79
N LYS A 119 22.40 -8.69 -5.63
CA LYS A 119 23.83 -8.89 -5.78
C LYS A 119 24.67 -8.06 -4.81
N PHE A 120 24.05 -7.21 -4.09
CA PHE A 120 24.74 -6.29 -3.18
C PHE A 120 24.15 -6.34 -1.79
#